data_e2dc5f2ff2d9a4b169684f58b0960260
#
_entry.id   e2dc5f2ff2d9a4b169684f58b0960260
#
_cell.length_a   1.000
_cell.length_b   1.000
_cell.length_c   1.000
_cell.angle_alpha   90.00
_cell.angle_beta   90.00
_cell.angle_gamma   90.00
#
_symmetry.space_group_name_H-M   'P 1'
#
loop_
_entity.id
_entity.type
_entity.pdbx_description
1 polymer ?
#
loop_
_entity_poly.entity_id
_entity_poly.type
_entity_poly.pdbx_seq_one_letter_code
_entity_poly.pdbx_strand_id
1 'polypeptide(L)'
;MRLTILSLVFITIPIFLQAENDHSSKNIYDSLIQPIFAAKCQECHGSQKSKGKLKLHTKKDFLIGGSGAGEDIVVKGNAEESELIFRITLPKEDDEAMPPMEDASHYNPVTVEELEVMKGWISLGAKFELLISDLDDKKKKSAFHVLNNM
;
A
#
# COMPACT_ATOMS: atom_id res chain seq x y z
N MET A 1 -3.18 -74.07 -9.63
CA MET A 1 -3.11 -72.74 -10.33
C MET A 1 -3.78 -71.70 -9.42
N ARG A 2 -3.00 -70.96 -8.64
CA ARG A 2 -3.54 -69.93 -7.71
C ARG A 2 -3.43 -68.54 -8.39
N LEU A 3 -4.57 -67.96 -8.67
CA LEU A 3 -4.66 -66.64 -9.25
C LEU A 3 -4.58 -65.56 -8.09
N THR A 4 -3.49 -64.88 -8.00
CA THR A 4 -3.34 -63.74 -7.07
C THR A 4 -3.89 -62.49 -7.75
N ILE A 5 -5.01 -61.99 -7.22
CA ILE A 5 -5.61 -60.69 -7.65
C ILE A 5 -4.83 -59.59 -6.95
N LEU A 6 -4.07 -58.81 -7.74
CA LEU A 6 -3.38 -57.59 -7.26
C LEU A 6 -4.41 -56.45 -7.21
N SER A 7 -4.82 -56.11 -5.99
CA SER A 7 -5.75 -54.97 -5.78
C SER A 7 -4.99 -53.64 -5.87
N LEU A 8 -5.19 -52.90 -6.95
CA LEU A 8 -4.67 -51.53 -7.11
C LEU A 8 -5.50 -50.56 -6.24
N VAL A 9 -4.93 -50.13 -5.14
CA VAL A 9 -5.51 -49.06 -4.32
C VAL A 9 -5.17 -47.73 -4.98
N PHE A 10 -6.16 -47.11 -5.63
CA PHE A 10 -6.06 -45.71 -6.09
C PHE A 10 -6.18 -44.76 -4.87
N ILE A 11 -5.06 -44.24 -4.43
CA ILE A 11 -5.04 -43.14 -3.45
C ILE A 11 -5.43 -41.84 -4.19
N THR A 12 -6.69 -41.46 -4.07
CA THR A 12 -7.13 -40.14 -4.52
C THR A 12 -6.64 -39.10 -3.51
N ILE A 13 -5.56 -38.39 -3.86
CA ILE A 13 -5.11 -37.20 -3.12
C ILE A 13 -6.12 -36.09 -3.42
N PRO A 14 -6.85 -35.56 -2.41
CA PRO A 14 -7.68 -34.39 -2.65
C PRO A 14 -6.76 -33.20 -2.95
N ILE A 15 -6.79 -32.70 -4.18
CA ILE A 15 -6.21 -31.42 -4.55
C ILE A 15 -7.09 -30.38 -3.85
N PHE A 16 -6.66 -29.92 -2.66
CA PHE A 16 -7.17 -28.67 -2.09
C PHE A 16 -6.73 -27.56 -3.02
N LEU A 17 -7.62 -27.16 -3.92
CA LEU A 17 -7.51 -25.94 -4.68
C LEU A 17 -7.67 -24.80 -3.65
N GLN A 18 -6.57 -24.31 -3.10
CA GLN A 18 -6.57 -23.05 -2.39
C GLN A 18 -6.92 -21.99 -3.45
N ALA A 19 -8.14 -21.48 -3.39
CA ALA A 19 -8.51 -20.27 -4.08
C ALA A 19 -7.69 -19.15 -3.42
N GLU A 20 -6.50 -18.86 -3.94
CA GLU A 20 -5.81 -17.63 -3.62
C GLU A 20 -6.76 -16.50 -4.03
N ASN A 21 -7.09 -15.64 -3.08
CA ASN A 21 -7.89 -14.45 -3.35
C ASN A 21 -7.14 -13.61 -4.37
N ASP A 22 -7.53 -13.71 -5.63
CA ASP A 22 -6.95 -12.90 -6.70
C ASP A 22 -7.39 -11.43 -6.52
N HIS A 23 -6.48 -10.66 -5.95
CA HIS A 23 -6.67 -9.21 -5.75
C HIS A 23 -6.17 -8.38 -6.93
N SER A 24 -5.72 -8.99 -8.01
CA SER A 24 -5.06 -8.30 -9.13
C SER A 24 -5.93 -7.25 -9.81
N SER A 25 -7.25 -7.45 -9.82
CA SER A 25 -8.23 -6.52 -10.40
C SER A 25 -8.64 -5.37 -9.47
N LYS A 26 -8.17 -5.33 -8.21
CA LYS A 26 -8.47 -4.23 -7.30
C LYS A 26 -7.72 -2.96 -7.70
N ASN A 27 -8.38 -1.81 -7.52
CA ASN A 27 -7.78 -0.50 -7.72
C ASN A 27 -6.77 -0.21 -6.60
N ILE A 28 -5.55 0.21 -6.98
CA ILE A 28 -4.46 0.46 -6.02
C ILE A 28 -4.84 1.59 -5.06
N TYR A 29 -5.32 2.72 -5.60
CA TYR A 29 -5.61 3.89 -4.76
C TYR A 29 -6.73 3.59 -3.77
N ASP A 30 -7.86 3.11 -4.23
CA ASP A 30 -9.05 2.92 -3.39
C ASP A 30 -8.90 1.73 -2.42
N SER A 31 -8.13 0.69 -2.80
CA SER A 31 -7.97 -0.52 -1.99
C SER A 31 -6.75 -0.49 -1.05
N LEU A 32 -5.76 0.35 -1.30
CA LEU A 32 -4.49 0.37 -0.57
C LEU A 32 -4.09 1.78 -0.13
N ILE A 33 -3.91 2.72 -1.08
CA ILE A 33 -3.37 4.05 -0.75
C ILE A 33 -4.30 4.83 0.17
N GLN A 34 -5.60 4.89 -0.18
CA GLN A 34 -6.59 5.58 0.65
C GLN A 34 -6.75 4.97 2.05
N PRO A 35 -6.83 3.64 2.23
CA PRO A 35 -6.80 3.00 3.54
C PRO A 35 -5.52 3.27 4.34
N ILE A 36 -4.33 3.25 3.71
CA ILE A 36 -3.07 3.62 4.37
C ILE A 36 -3.12 5.06 4.85
N PHE A 37 -3.56 6.00 4.02
CA PHE A 37 -3.74 7.39 4.43
C PHE A 37 -4.74 7.53 5.58
N ALA A 38 -5.86 6.82 5.52
CA ALA A 38 -6.87 6.84 6.58
C ALA A 38 -6.32 6.38 7.92
N ALA A 39 -5.56 5.29 7.92
CA ALA A 39 -5.04 4.69 9.14
C ALA A 39 -3.84 5.44 9.75
N LYS A 40 -3.04 6.14 8.93
CA LYS A 40 -1.70 6.61 9.34
C LYS A 40 -1.46 8.12 9.17
N CYS A 41 -2.28 8.80 8.37
CA CYS A 41 -2.02 10.19 7.99
C CYS A 41 -3.18 11.14 8.30
N GLN A 42 -4.43 10.69 8.16
CA GLN A 42 -5.61 11.56 8.17
C GLN A 42 -5.93 12.15 9.54
N GLU A 43 -5.38 11.63 10.63
CA GLU A 43 -5.55 12.27 11.93
C GLU A 43 -4.93 13.69 11.95
N CYS A 44 -3.81 13.88 11.27
CA CYS A 44 -3.16 15.19 11.13
C CYS A 44 -3.43 15.85 9.78
N HIS A 45 -3.65 15.04 8.72
CA HIS A 45 -3.81 15.49 7.34
C HIS A 45 -5.19 15.08 6.77
N GLY A 46 -6.24 15.30 7.55
CA GLY A 46 -7.62 14.92 7.21
C GLY A 46 -8.56 16.11 7.07
N SER A 47 -9.85 15.85 7.23
CA SER A 47 -10.90 16.86 7.12
C SER A 47 -10.93 17.81 8.32
N GLN A 48 -10.64 17.32 9.54
CA GLN A 48 -10.71 18.06 10.79
C GLN A 48 -9.41 18.82 11.11
N LYS A 49 -8.27 18.18 10.84
CA LYS A 49 -6.94 18.78 10.95
C LYS A 49 -6.28 18.76 9.58
N SER A 50 -5.54 19.83 9.26
CA SER A 50 -4.77 19.93 8.02
C SER A 50 -3.41 20.58 8.29
N LYS A 51 -2.57 19.87 9.07
CA LYS A 51 -1.18 20.31 9.32
C LYS A 51 -0.50 20.56 7.97
N GLY A 52 0.22 21.67 7.83
CA GLY A 52 0.81 22.06 6.54
C GLY A 52 -0.20 22.29 5.41
N LYS A 53 -1.48 22.54 5.72
CA LYS A 53 -2.60 22.65 4.75
C LYS A 53 -2.81 21.40 3.88
N LEU A 54 -2.09 20.31 4.16
CA LEU A 54 -2.22 19.04 3.45
C LEU A 54 -3.48 18.31 3.92
N LYS A 55 -4.25 17.80 2.95
CA LYS A 55 -5.41 16.94 3.19
C LYS A 55 -5.33 15.70 2.30
N LEU A 56 -5.43 14.52 2.93
CA LEU A 56 -5.30 13.23 2.27
C LEU A 56 -6.59 12.39 2.32
N HIS A 57 -7.73 13.02 2.70
CA HIS A 57 -8.98 12.27 2.90
C HIS A 57 -9.83 12.14 1.63
N THR A 58 -9.58 12.93 0.59
CA THR A 58 -10.21 12.78 -0.73
C THR A 58 -9.19 12.89 -1.87
N LYS A 59 -9.51 12.27 -3.02
CA LYS A 59 -8.70 12.40 -4.25
C LYS A 59 -8.51 13.86 -4.65
N LYS A 60 -9.57 14.67 -4.52
CA LYS A 60 -9.54 16.10 -4.84
C LYS A 60 -8.57 16.87 -3.93
N ASP A 61 -8.66 16.66 -2.62
CA ASP A 61 -7.79 17.36 -1.67
C ASP A 61 -6.34 16.93 -1.80
N PHE A 62 -6.10 15.62 -2.03
CA PHE A 62 -4.76 15.10 -2.33
C PHE A 62 -4.09 15.81 -3.51
N LEU A 63 -4.85 16.09 -4.59
CA LEU A 63 -4.32 16.79 -5.78
C LEU A 63 -4.01 18.26 -5.54
N ILE A 64 -4.54 18.87 -4.47
CA ILE A 64 -4.23 20.27 -4.11
C ILE A 64 -2.85 20.36 -3.46
N GLY A 65 -2.40 19.28 -2.80
CA GLY A 65 -1.14 19.27 -2.06
C GLY A 65 -1.17 20.04 -0.75
N GLY A 66 0.01 20.44 -0.28
CA GLY A 66 0.21 21.15 0.99
C GLY A 66 0.91 22.51 0.82
N SER A 67 1.15 23.23 1.93
CA SER A 67 1.77 24.56 1.90
C SER A 67 3.29 24.53 1.65
N GLY A 68 3.96 23.41 1.89
CA GLY A 68 5.41 23.26 1.71
C GLY A 68 5.78 22.82 0.30
N ALA A 69 5.27 21.67 -0.12
CA ALA A 69 5.59 21.05 -1.40
C ALA A 69 4.56 21.36 -2.52
N GLY A 70 3.38 21.94 -2.19
CA GLY A 70 2.34 22.18 -3.18
C GLY A 70 1.94 20.88 -3.88
N GLU A 71 1.92 20.88 -5.23
CA GLU A 71 1.63 19.70 -6.06
C GLU A 71 2.75 18.64 -6.02
N ASP A 72 3.97 19.02 -5.58
CA ASP A 72 5.15 18.17 -5.53
C ASP A 72 5.13 17.14 -4.39
N ILE A 73 4.05 17.13 -3.58
CA ILE A 73 3.88 16.08 -2.56
C ILE A 73 4.02 14.68 -3.17
N VAL A 74 3.64 14.52 -4.43
CA VAL A 74 3.88 13.34 -5.25
C VAL A 74 4.36 13.77 -6.64
N VAL A 75 5.63 13.49 -6.93
CA VAL A 75 6.20 13.65 -8.28
C VAL A 75 5.81 12.43 -9.12
N LYS A 76 4.88 12.63 -10.03
CA LYS A 76 4.32 11.55 -10.87
C LYS A 76 5.43 10.86 -11.67
N GLY A 77 5.57 9.55 -11.48
CA GLY A 77 6.60 8.74 -12.13
C GLY A 77 7.92 8.69 -11.36
N ASN A 78 8.10 9.50 -10.31
CA ASN A 78 9.32 9.53 -9.51
C ASN A 78 9.02 9.50 -8.01
N ALA A 79 9.04 8.29 -7.44
CA ALA A 79 8.76 8.12 -6.02
C ALA A 79 9.85 8.73 -5.13
N GLU A 80 11.12 8.68 -5.54
CA GLU A 80 12.25 9.14 -4.72
C GLU A 80 12.31 10.67 -4.61
N GLU A 81 11.76 11.41 -5.58
CA GLU A 81 11.63 12.86 -5.53
C GLU A 81 10.31 13.33 -4.90
N SER A 82 9.44 12.40 -4.53
CA SER A 82 8.16 12.72 -3.92
C SER A 82 8.31 13.07 -2.45
N GLU A 83 7.89 14.25 -2.04
CA GLU A 83 7.93 14.75 -0.66
C GLU A 83 7.25 13.76 0.31
N LEU A 84 6.16 13.14 -0.10
CA LEU A 84 5.48 12.11 0.67
C LEU A 84 6.42 10.96 1.06
N ILE A 85 7.19 10.43 0.10
CA ILE A 85 8.12 9.33 0.34
C ILE A 85 9.31 9.81 1.17
N PHE A 86 9.85 10.98 0.84
CA PHE A 86 10.96 11.59 1.59
C PHE A 86 10.62 11.66 3.07
N ARG A 87 9.52 12.31 3.46
CA ARG A 87 9.17 12.52 4.87
C ARG A 87 8.88 11.24 5.65
N ILE A 88 8.24 10.24 5.04
CA ILE A 88 7.94 8.97 5.74
C ILE A 88 9.15 8.04 5.84
N THR A 89 10.25 8.31 5.13
CA THR A 89 11.48 7.52 5.17
C THR A 89 12.62 8.19 5.95
N LEU A 90 12.43 9.43 6.41
CA LEU A 90 13.41 10.10 7.28
C LEU A 90 13.62 9.35 8.60
N PRO A 91 14.80 9.46 9.21
CA PRO A 91 15.02 9.03 10.59
C PRO A 91 13.97 9.64 11.52
N LYS A 92 13.51 8.89 12.51
CA LYS A 92 12.45 9.34 13.43
C LYS A 92 12.79 10.62 14.20
N GLU A 93 14.09 10.84 14.41
CA GLU A 93 14.65 11.98 15.12
C GLU A 93 14.71 13.26 14.27
N ASP A 94 14.41 13.16 12.99
CA ASP A 94 14.37 14.29 12.07
C ASP A 94 13.08 15.10 12.27
N ASP A 95 13.21 16.42 12.40
CA ASP A 95 12.06 17.33 12.62
C ASP A 95 11.07 17.33 11.46
N GLU A 96 11.50 16.90 10.29
CA GLU A 96 10.66 16.78 9.09
C GLU A 96 10.05 15.40 8.90
N ALA A 97 10.43 14.40 9.74
CA ALA A 97 9.89 13.05 9.65
C ALA A 97 8.38 13.00 9.88
N MET A 98 7.71 12.09 9.18
CA MET A 98 6.28 11.84 9.35
C MET A 98 6.02 10.35 9.68
N PRO A 99 5.27 10.06 10.76
CA PRO A 99 4.73 11.01 11.74
C PRO A 99 5.82 11.65 12.61
N PRO A 100 5.61 12.87 13.13
CA PRO A 100 6.58 13.51 14.04
C PRO A 100 6.81 12.68 15.30
N MET A 101 8.03 12.71 15.87
CA MET A 101 8.41 11.90 17.03
C MET A 101 7.51 12.12 18.25
N GLU A 102 7.04 13.33 18.46
CA GLU A 102 6.11 13.71 19.56
C GLU A 102 4.79 12.93 19.47
N ASP A 103 4.34 12.67 18.27
CA ASP A 103 3.10 11.96 17.98
C ASP A 103 3.33 10.46 17.69
N ALA A 104 4.56 10.02 17.47
CA ALA A 104 4.91 8.67 16.99
C ALA A 104 4.49 7.53 17.93
N SER A 105 4.28 7.81 19.22
CA SER A 105 3.80 6.82 20.20
C SER A 105 2.32 6.44 19.97
N HIS A 106 1.57 7.22 19.20
CA HIS A 106 0.14 7.05 18.96
C HIS A 106 -0.15 6.48 17.56
N TYR A 107 0.84 6.46 16.68
CA TYR A 107 0.66 6.05 15.28
C TYR A 107 1.55 4.88 14.89
N ASN A 108 0.97 3.93 14.20
CA ASN A 108 1.75 2.89 13.54
C ASN A 108 2.47 3.49 12.31
N PRO A 109 3.80 3.40 12.22
CA PRO A 109 4.51 3.86 11.03
C PRO A 109 4.07 3.09 9.79
N VAL A 110 4.36 3.65 8.62
CA VAL A 110 4.20 2.95 7.34
C VAL A 110 5.11 1.73 7.33
N THR A 111 4.57 0.55 7.00
CA THR A 111 5.36 -0.69 6.90
C THR A 111 6.17 -0.71 5.62
N VAL A 112 7.13 -1.65 5.54
CA VAL A 112 7.94 -1.82 4.33
C VAL A 112 7.06 -2.17 3.13
N GLU A 113 6.06 -3.03 3.32
CA GLU A 113 5.12 -3.44 2.27
C GLU A 113 4.23 -2.29 1.82
N GLU A 114 3.72 -1.49 2.74
CA GLU A 114 2.93 -0.29 2.42
C GLU A 114 3.78 0.73 1.65
N LEU A 115 5.03 0.94 2.07
CA LEU A 115 5.97 1.83 1.39
C LEU A 115 6.25 1.35 -0.05
N GLU A 116 6.49 0.06 -0.27
CA GLU A 116 6.70 -0.52 -1.60
C GLU A 116 5.48 -0.32 -2.50
N VAL A 117 4.27 -0.47 -1.97
CA VAL A 117 3.03 -0.21 -2.71
C VAL A 117 2.89 1.26 -3.08
N MET A 118 3.15 2.18 -2.13
CA MET A 118 3.10 3.62 -2.37
C MET A 118 4.11 4.05 -3.43
N LYS A 119 5.37 3.58 -3.33
CA LYS A 119 6.41 3.81 -4.34
C LYS A 119 6.01 3.26 -5.71
N GLY A 120 5.40 2.07 -5.74
CA GLY A 120 4.91 1.44 -6.97
C GLY A 120 3.85 2.29 -7.66
N TRP A 121 2.84 2.72 -6.92
CA TRP A 121 1.77 3.56 -7.41
C TRP A 121 2.29 4.90 -7.96
N ILE A 122 3.19 5.55 -7.24
CA ILE A 122 3.81 6.82 -7.67
C ILE A 122 4.63 6.61 -8.95
N SER A 123 5.45 5.56 -9.00
CA SER A 123 6.31 5.26 -10.17
C SER A 123 5.51 4.98 -11.44
N LEU A 124 4.27 4.49 -11.30
CA LEU A 124 3.31 4.32 -12.40
C LEU A 124 2.52 5.60 -12.73
N GLY A 125 2.91 6.74 -12.16
CA GLY A 125 2.33 8.05 -12.44
C GLY A 125 1.25 8.49 -11.47
N ALA A 126 1.07 7.83 -10.33
CA ALA A 126 0.10 8.14 -9.28
C ALA A 126 -1.34 8.29 -9.80
N LYS A 127 -1.71 7.50 -10.80
CA LYS A 127 -3.04 7.52 -11.41
C LYS A 127 -4.03 6.77 -10.54
N PHE A 128 -5.24 7.31 -10.42
CA PHE A 128 -6.27 6.75 -9.55
C PHE A 128 -6.95 5.49 -10.10
N GLU A 129 -6.82 5.23 -11.39
CA GLU A 129 -7.41 4.08 -12.09
C GLU A 129 -6.51 2.84 -12.15
N LEU A 130 -5.25 2.94 -11.68
CA LEU A 130 -4.31 1.81 -11.71
C LEU A 130 -4.80 0.62 -10.90
N LEU A 131 -4.60 -0.57 -11.44
CA LEU A 131 -4.92 -1.83 -10.79
C LEU A 131 -3.66 -2.47 -10.18
N ILE A 132 -3.86 -3.37 -9.22
CA ILE A 132 -2.76 -4.13 -8.63
C ILE A 132 -2.01 -4.94 -9.69
N SER A 133 -2.70 -5.40 -10.75
CA SER A 133 -2.06 -6.06 -11.90
C SER A 133 -1.02 -5.21 -12.63
N ASP A 134 -1.07 -3.88 -12.51
CA ASP A 134 -0.12 -2.98 -13.17
C ASP A 134 1.23 -2.88 -12.43
N LEU A 135 1.28 -3.34 -11.17
CA LEU A 135 2.52 -3.40 -10.40
C LEU A 135 3.45 -4.51 -10.90
N ASP A 136 4.74 -4.38 -10.65
CA ASP A 136 5.69 -5.48 -10.78
C ASP A 136 5.45 -6.59 -9.73
N ASP A 137 6.01 -7.77 -9.93
CA ASP A 137 5.72 -8.94 -9.10
C ASP A 137 6.13 -8.74 -7.62
N LYS A 138 7.21 -8.00 -7.34
CA LYS A 138 7.63 -7.67 -5.97
C LYS A 138 6.57 -6.83 -5.28
N LYS A 139 6.10 -5.77 -5.94
CA LYS A 139 5.10 -4.85 -5.40
C LYS A 139 3.70 -5.47 -5.33
N LYS A 140 3.35 -6.39 -6.25
CA LYS A 140 2.14 -7.22 -6.13
C LYS A 140 2.14 -8.04 -4.84
N LYS A 141 3.27 -8.67 -4.52
CA LYS A 141 3.44 -9.40 -3.25
C LYS A 141 3.18 -8.52 -2.04
N SER A 142 3.76 -7.32 -2.02
CA SER A 142 3.55 -6.33 -0.96
C SER A 142 2.07 -5.90 -0.90
N ALA A 143 1.44 -5.64 -2.04
CA ALA A 143 0.02 -5.28 -2.12
C ALA A 143 -0.89 -6.37 -1.54
N PHE A 144 -0.64 -7.62 -1.87
CA PHE A 144 -1.41 -8.75 -1.34
C PHE A 144 -1.18 -8.94 0.16
N HIS A 145 0.06 -8.76 0.64
CA HIS A 145 0.36 -8.80 2.07
C HIS A 145 -0.42 -7.72 2.83
N VAL A 146 -0.41 -6.49 2.34
CA VAL A 146 -1.14 -5.37 2.96
C VAL A 146 -2.64 -5.66 2.99
N LEU A 147 -3.25 -6.10 1.87
CA LEU A 147 -4.69 -6.40 1.79
C LEU A 147 -5.13 -7.52 2.74
N ASN A 148 -4.28 -8.49 3.00
CA ASN A 148 -4.60 -9.62 3.90
C ASN A 148 -4.45 -9.26 5.38
N ASN A 149 -3.84 -8.12 5.71
CA ASN A 149 -3.57 -7.68 7.09
C ASN A 149 -4.28 -6.38 7.48
N MET A 150 -5.10 -5.80 6.59
CA MET A 150 -6.03 -4.71 6.88
C MET A 150 -7.32 -5.24 7.51
#